data_d7b14b6936589d5b027fd10b802e84a0
#
_entry.id   d7b14b6936589d5b027fd10b802e84a0
#
_cell.length_a   1.000
_cell.length_b   1.000
_cell.length_c   1.000
_cell.angle_alpha   90.00
_cell.angle_beta   90.00
_cell.angle_gamma   90.00
#
_symmetry.space_group_name_H-M   'P 1'
#
loop_
_entity.id
_entity.type
_entity.pdbx_description
1 polymer ?
#
loop_
_entity_poly.entity_id
_entity_poly.type
_entity_poly.pdbx_seq_one_letter_code
_entity_poly.pdbx_strand_id
1 'polypeptide(L)'
;SLLAGVVGMLCVQGQRFLSLGEVPGRIGNEHPVIYPYGTFEASNGTINIAASTQAQWQILCHLLDLNHLIESPDYISNETRSENRLALKALMNAKLTSRTVLEWTTLLMEAGIPAGPIYDLQQLFEDPNLAASGLVEMVTHPQLGEIKQLSNPLRLDSIGPATVRTPPPRLGEHTLSILSQMGLDKLMINNLVAAKVVADYRETE
;
A
#
# COMPACT_ATOMS: atom_id res chain seq x y z
N SER A 1 7.29 3.85 19.31
CA SER A 1 6.12 3.14 19.88
C SER A 1 5.06 2.92 18.82
N LEU A 2 4.19 1.94 19.01
CA LEU A 2 3.04 1.68 18.12
C LEU A 2 2.16 2.92 17.98
N LEU A 3 1.88 3.62 19.07
CA LEU A 3 1.08 4.84 19.05
C LEU A 3 1.70 5.91 18.14
N ALA A 4 3.00 6.15 18.27
CA ALA A 4 3.69 7.14 17.43
C ALA A 4 3.63 6.77 15.94
N GLY A 5 3.80 5.49 15.61
CA GLY A 5 3.68 5.00 14.25
C GLY A 5 2.29 5.24 13.66
N VAL A 6 1.23 4.88 14.39
CA VAL A 6 -0.15 5.08 13.94
C VAL A 6 -0.49 6.56 13.82
N VAL A 7 -0.08 7.40 14.79
CA VAL A 7 -0.29 8.85 14.71
C VAL A 7 0.42 9.45 13.49
N GLY A 8 1.65 9.00 13.19
CA GLY A 8 2.37 9.42 11.98
C GLY A 8 1.65 9.08 10.67
N MET A 9 0.87 8.01 10.64
CA MET A 9 0.07 7.60 9.48
C MET A 9 -1.20 8.44 9.27
N LEU A 10 -1.64 9.23 10.24
CA LEU A 10 -2.85 10.07 10.11
C LEU A 10 -2.71 11.17 9.07
N CYS A 11 -1.46 11.59 8.77
CA CYS A 11 -1.15 12.55 7.71
C CYS A 11 -2.13 13.75 7.67
N VAL A 12 -2.74 13.98 6.52
CA VAL A 12 -3.66 15.10 6.26
C VAL A 12 -4.89 15.07 7.17
N GLN A 13 -5.44 13.90 7.47
CA GLN A 13 -6.67 13.82 8.31
C GLN A 13 -6.40 14.21 9.77
N GLY A 14 -5.25 13.79 10.31
CA GLY A 14 -4.83 14.25 11.64
C GLY A 14 -4.62 15.76 11.71
N GLN A 15 -3.95 16.33 10.70
CA GLN A 15 -3.73 17.76 10.63
C GLN A 15 -5.05 18.54 10.45
N ARG A 16 -5.99 18.04 9.66
CA ARG A 16 -7.31 18.64 9.49
C ARG A 16 -8.05 18.76 10.82
N PHE A 17 -8.07 17.67 11.60
CA PHE A 17 -8.67 17.70 12.94
C PHE A 17 -7.98 18.72 13.85
N LEU A 18 -6.64 18.73 13.89
CA LEU A 18 -5.88 19.67 14.73
C LEU A 18 -6.11 21.13 14.34
N SER A 19 -6.34 21.41 13.06
CA SER A 19 -6.49 22.79 12.56
C SER A 19 -7.94 23.30 12.61
N LEU A 20 -8.92 22.42 12.35
CA LEU A 20 -10.33 22.80 12.18
C LEU A 20 -11.24 22.26 13.28
N GLY A 21 -10.78 21.30 14.11
CA GLY A 21 -11.59 20.63 15.10
C GLY A 21 -12.62 19.64 14.52
N GLU A 22 -12.59 19.41 13.21
CA GLU A 22 -13.54 18.53 12.52
C GLU A 22 -13.16 17.06 12.66
N VAL A 23 -14.04 16.24 13.20
CA VAL A 23 -13.87 14.78 13.24
C VAL A 23 -14.25 14.19 11.89
N PRO A 24 -13.28 13.61 11.12
CA PRO A 24 -13.60 13.04 9.82
C PRO A 24 -14.48 11.79 9.96
N GLY A 25 -15.52 11.69 9.12
CA GLY A 25 -16.34 10.51 9.00
C GLY A 25 -15.67 9.39 8.20
N ARG A 26 -16.35 8.24 8.13
CA ARG A 26 -15.95 7.12 7.24
C ARG A 26 -16.43 7.40 5.83
N ILE A 27 -15.53 7.42 4.86
CA ILE A 27 -15.85 7.67 3.44
C ILE A 27 -15.38 6.52 2.51
N GLY A 28 -14.96 5.39 3.08
CA GLY A 28 -14.44 4.25 2.30
C GLY A 28 -13.15 4.60 1.57
N ASN A 29 -13.09 4.27 0.29
CA ASN A 29 -11.92 4.50 -0.57
C ASN A 29 -12.01 5.83 -1.36
N GLU A 30 -12.85 6.75 -0.92
CA GLU A 30 -13.01 8.06 -1.55
C GLU A 30 -12.06 9.09 -0.91
N HIS A 31 -11.57 10.04 -1.69
CA HIS A 31 -10.85 11.18 -1.11
C HIS A 31 -11.84 12.12 -0.39
N PRO A 32 -11.49 12.65 0.81
CA PRO A 32 -12.43 13.44 1.62
C PRO A 32 -12.85 14.75 0.99
N VAL A 33 -12.03 15.34 0.14
CA VAL A 33 -12.22 16.71 -0.38
C VAL A 33 -12.24 16.77 -1.90
N ILE A 34 -11.48 15.89 -2.58
CA ILE A 34 -11.32 15.92 -4.04
C ILE A 34 -12.21 14.87 -4.68
N TYR A 35 -12.94 15.24 -5.75
CA TYR A 35 -13.76 14.30 -6.50
C TYR A 35 -13.78 14.64 -8.01
N PRO A 36 -13.71 13.62 -8.92
CA PRO A 36 -13.63 12.18 -8.64
C PRO A 36 -12.22 11.72 -8.24
N TYR A 37 -12.11 11.13 -7.05
CA TYR A 37 -10.91 10.50 -6.54
C TYR A 37 -11.31 9.35 -5.60
N GLY A 38 -11.18 8.12 -6.07
CA GLY A 38 -11.61 6.93 -5.34
C GLY A 38 -11.75 5.72 -6.25
N THR A 39 -12.58 4.76 -5.84
CA THR A 39 -12.78 3.50 -6.56
C THR A 39 -14.07 3.49 -7.37
N PHE A 40 -13.98 2.93 -8.58
CA PHE A 40 -15.06 2.84 -9.56
C PHE A 40 -15.11 1.42 -10.14
N GLU A 41 -16.27 1.05 -10.74
CA GLU A 41 -16.50 -0.27 -11.30
C GLU A 41 -16.26 -0.26 -12.83
N ALA A 42 -15.33 -1.09 -13.29
CA ALA A 42 -15.13 -1.41 -14.70
C ALA A 42 -15.81 -2.76 -15.04
N SER A 43 -15.69 -3.24 -16.29
CA SER A 43 -16.40 -4.46 -16.73
C SER A 43 -15.96 -5.74 -16.02
N ASN A 44 -14.73 -5.79 -15.53
CA ASN A 44 -14.12 -7.00 -14.95
C ASN A 44 -13.48 -6.77 -13.58
N GLY A 45 -13.80 -5.70 -12.89
CA GLY A 45 -13.27 -5.41 -11.55
C GLY A 45 -13.28 -3.93 -11.20
N THR A 46 -12.60 -3.60 -10.11
CA THR A 46 -12.57 -2.25 -9.55
C THR A 46 -11.29 -1.52 -9.98
N ILE A 47 -11.44 -0.28 -10.39
CA ILE A 47 -10.35 0.63 -10.76
C ILE A 47 -10.30 1.81 -9.80
N ASN A 48 -9.11 2.23 -9.40
CA ASN A 48 -8.90 3.51 -8.72
C ASN A 48 -8.60 4.59 -9.75
N ILE A 49 -9.26 5.76 -9.62
CA ILE A 49 -9.09 6.93 -10.51
C ILE A 49 -8.89 8.16 -9.64
N ALA A 50 -7.94 9.03 -10.01
CA ALA A 50 -7.64 10.26 -9.28
C ALA A 50 -7.57 11.46 -10.23
N ALA A 51 -8.71 12.05 -10.58
CA ALA A 51 -8.80 13.28 -11.34
C ALA A 51 -8.85 14.49 -10.40
N SER A 52 -7.68 14.96 -9.98
CA SER A 52 -7.56 15.95 -8.92
C SER A 52 -7.56 17.41 -9.38
N THR A 53 -7.44 17.66 -10.68
CA THR A 53 -7.46 19.01 -11.25
C THR A 53 -8.66 19.21 -12.19
N GLN A 54 -9.02 20.48 -12.43
CA GLN A 54 -10.09 20.78 -13.37
C GLN A 54 -9.78 20.30 -14.80
N ALA A 55 -8.52 20.39 -15.23
CA ALA A 55 -8.11 19.88 -16.53
C ALA A 55 -8.29 18.37 -16.63
N GLN A 56 -7.90 17.61 -15.59
CA GLN A 56 -8.12 16.15 -15.55
C GLN A 56 -9.61 15.79 -15.52
N TRP A 57 -10.44 16.57 -14.84
CA TRP A 57 -11.89 16.39 -14.87
C TRP A 57 -12.46 16.52 -16.29
N GLN A 58 -12.06 17.56 -17.04
CA GLN A 58 -12.51 17.76 -18.41
C GLN A 58 -12.06 16.61 -19.32
N ILE A 59 -10.79 16.19 -19.22
CA ILE A 59 -10.27 15.05 -19.97
C ILE A 59 -11.05 13.77 -19.62
N LEU A 60 -11.32 13.53 -18.34
CA LEU A 60 -12.09 12.37 -17.90
C LEU A 60 -13.51 12.37 -18.47
N CYS A 61 -14.18 13.52 -18.50
CA CYS A 61 -15.49 13.66 -19.13
C CYS A 61 -15.45 13.33 -20.64
N HIS A 62 -14.42 13.77 -21.35
CA HIS A 62 -14.27 13.42 -22.76
C HIS A 62 -14.08 11.92 -22.97
N LEU A 63 -13.22 11.29 -22.17
CA LEU A 63 -12.95 9.85 -22.26
C LEU A 63 -14.17 8.97 -21.92
N LEU A 64 -15.03 9.46 -21.01
CA LEU A 64 -16.23 8.76 -20.57
C LEU A 64 -17.49 9.14 -21.39
N ASP A 65 -17.36 10.02 -22.39
CA ASP A 65 -18.53 10.56 -23.13
C ASP A 65 -19.59 11.18 -22.18
N LEU A 66 -19.09 12.00 -21.26
CA LEU A 66 -19.87 12.76 -20.27
C LEU A 66 -19.66 14.28 -20.41
N ASN A 67 -19.41 14.75 -21.64
CA ASN A 67 -19.07 16.15 -21.94
C ASN A 67 -20.07 17.16 -21.38
N HIS A 68 -21.36 16.79 -21.36
CA HIS A 68 -22.44 17.62 -20.83
C HIS A 68 -22.33 17.93 -19.34
N LEU A 69 -21.49 17.19 -18.59
CA LEU A 69 -21.24 17.43 -17.17
C LEU A 69 -20.18 18.53 -16.92
N ILE A 70 -19.35 18.86 -17.91
CA ILE A 70 -18.24 19.80 -17.74
C ILE A 70 -18.71 21.17 -17.26
N GLU A 71 -19.81 21.66 -17.83
CA GLU A 71 -20.40 22.96 -17.52
C GLU A 71 -21.69 22.85 -16.68
N SER A 72 -22.04 21.65 -16.24
CA SER A 72 -23.20 21.44 -15.37
C SER A 72 -22.96 22.12 -14.01
N PRO A 73 -23.92 22.91 -13.51
CA PRO A 73 -23.81 23.52 -12.18
C PRO A 73 -23.53 22.53 -11.07
N ASP A 74 -23.99 21.28 -11.19
CA ASP A 74 -23.82 20.23 -10.19
C ASP A 74 -22.40 19.65 -10.19
N TYR A 75 -21.58 19.89 -11.26
CA TYR A 75 -20.27 19.24 -11.44
C TYR A 75 -19.16 20.19 -11.90
N ILE A 76 -19.45 21.49 -12.05
CA ILE A 76 -18.51 22.48 -12.60
C ILE A 76 -17.28 22.70 -11.71
N SER A 77 -17.41 22.58 -10.40
CA SER A 77 -16.33 22.75 -9.43
C SER A 77 -16.08 21.47 -8.64
N ASN A 78 -14.92 21.39 -8.00
CA ASN A 78 -14.60 20.27 -7.12
C ASN A 78 -15.58 20.15 -5.95
N GLU A 79 -16.02 21.27 -5.40
CA GLU A 79 -16.98 21.34 -4.29
C GLU A 79 -18.31 20.71 -4.73
N THR A 80 -18.89 21.17 -5.85
CA THR A 80 -20.15 20.65 -6.35
C THR A 80 -20.07 19.18 -6.75
N ARG A 81 -18.92 18.72 -7.33
CA ARG A 81 -18.68 17.30 -7.57
C ARG A 81 -18.61 16.50 -6.28
N SER A 82 -17.99 17.03 -5.24
CA SER A 82 -17.90 16.36 -3.94
C SER A 82 -19.26 16.26 -3.22
N GLU A 83 -20.10 17.27 -3.34
CA GLU A 83 -21.48 17.26 -2.81
C GLU A 83 -22.35 16.25 -3.56
N ASN A 84 -22.22 16.16 -4.88
CA ASN A 84 -22.99 15.28 -5.76
C ASN A 84 -22.28 13.94 -6.07
N ARG A 85 -21.31 13.53 -5.24
CA ARG A 85 -20.41 12.37 -5.53
C ARG A 85 -21.13 11.07 -5.81
N LEU A 86 -22.24 10.79 -5.13
CA LEU A 86 -22.98 9.54 -5.33
C LEU A 86 -23.63 9.47 -6.72
N ALA A 87 -24.26 10.56 -7.14
CA ALA A 87 -24.87 10.65 -8.47
C ALA A 87 -23.78 10.60 -9.57
N LEU A 88 -22.69 11.35 -9.38
CA LEU A 88 -21.57 11.35 -10.33
C LEU A 88 -20.91 9.96 -10.42
N LYS A 89 -20.72 9.27 -9.30
CA LYS A 89 -20.18 7.90 -9.29
C LYS A 89 -21.04 6.94 -10.11
N ALA A 90 -22.34 7.03 -9.98
CA ALA A 90 -23.27 6.18 -10.75
C ALA A 90 -23.15 6.44 -12.26
N LEU A 91 -23.06 7.72 -12.68
CA LEU A 91 -22.86 8.09 -14.08
C LEU A 91 -21.52 7.58 -14.63
N MET A 92 -20.44 7.72 -13.85
CA MET A 92 -19.12 7.24 -14.24
C MET A 92 -19.07 5.72 -14.32
N ASN A 93 -19.60 5.01 -13.33
CA ASN A 93 -19.63 3.54 -13.35
C ASN A 93 -20.41 3.01 -14.57
N ALA A 94 -21.55 3.62 -14.93
CA ALA A 94 -22.29 3.23 -16.12
C ALA A 94 -21.46 3.31 -17.41
N LYS A 95 -20.51 4.22 -17.49
CA LYS A 95 -19.60 4.34 -18.64
C LYS A 95 -18.37 3.45 -18.52
N LEU A 96 -17.82 3.33 -17.32
CA LEU A 96 -16.61 2.53 -17.04
C LEU A 96 -16.82 1.03 -17.28
N THR A 97 -18.04 0.51 -17.11
CA THR A 97 -18.37 -0.89 -17.44
C THR A 97 -18.22 -1.25 -18.92
N SER A 98 -18.00 -0.30 -19.81
CA SER A 98 -17.77 -0.55 -21.24
C SER A 98 -16.41 -1.14 -21.59
N ARG A 99 -15.44 -1.09 -20.67
CA ARG A 99 -14.08 -1.61 -20.87
C ARG A 99 -13.57 -2.28 -19.61
N THR A 100 -12.50 -3.06 -19.76
CA THR A 100 -11.78 -3.71 -18.64
C THR A 100 -10.97 -2.70 -17.82
N VAL A 101 -10.60 -3.10 -16.61
CA VAL A 101 -9.71 -2.33 -15.73
C VAL A 101 -8.40 -1.96 -16.42
N LEU A 102 -7.79 -2.93 -17.14
CA LEU A 102 -6.51 -2.72 -17.82
C LEU A 102 -6.63 -1.71 -18.96
N GLU A 103 -7.67 -1.83 -19.80
CA GLU A 103 -7.91 -0.90 -20.90
C GLU A 103 -8.14 0.52 -20.38
N TRP A 104 -8.94 0.68 -19.32
CA TRP A 104 -9.15 1.99 -18.70
C TRP A 104 -7.88 2.54 -18.04
N THR A 105 -7.12 1.70 -17.34
CA THR A 105 -5.85 2.11 -16.72
C THR A 105 -4.90 2.68 -17.77
N THR A 106 -4.71 1.97 -18.88
CA THR A 106 -3.84 2.42 -19.97
C THR A 106 -4.32 3.76 -20.55
N LEU A 107 -5.60 3.84 -20.91
CA LEU A 107 -6.18 5.03 -21.53
C LEU A 107 -6.11 6.27 -20.62
N LEU A 108 -6.42 6.10 -19.34
CA LEU A 108 -6.40 7.19 -18.35
C LEU A 108 -4.97 7.65 -18.06
N MET A 109 -4.03 6.72 -17.90
CA MET A 109 -2.63 7.05 -17.65
C MET A 109 -1.99 7.78 -18.84
N GLU A 110 -2.27 7.36 -20.07
CA GLU A 110 -1.83 8.05 -21.30
C GLU A 110 -2.40 9.45 -21.40
N ALA A 111 -3.61 9.66 -20.90
CA ALA A 111 -4.26 10.97 -20.84
C ALA A 111 -3.82 11.84 -19.65
N GLY A 112 -2.88 11.39 -18.84
CA GLY A 112 -2.36 12.12 -17.67
C GLY A 112 -3.27 12.08 -16.43
N ILE A 113 -4.19 11.12 -16.36
CA ILE A 113 -5.05 10.88 -15.19
C ILE A 113 -4.51 9.67 -14.44
N PRO A 114 -4.02 9.81 -13.19
CA PRO A 114 -3.60 8.67 -12.39
C PRO A 114 -4.74 7.67 -12.20
N ALA A 115 -4.49 6.44 -12.60
CA ALA A 115 -5.43 5.33 -12.44
C ALA A 115 -4.67 4.01 -12.26
N GLY A 116 -5.32 3.02 -11.64
CA GLY A 116 -4.72 1.70 -11.47
C GLY A 116 -5.73 0.67 -10.99
N PRO A 117 -5.43 -0.61 -11.20
CA PRO A 117 -6.25 -1.70 -10.69
C PRO A 117 -6.20 -1.79 -9.16
N ILE A 118 -7.23 -2.37 -8.57
CA ILE A 118 -7.22 -2.82 -7.18
C ILE A 118 -6.89 -4.31 -7.21
N TYR A 119 -5.67 -4.64 -6.81
CA TYR A 119 -5.16 -6.01 -6.82
C TYR A 119 -5.48 -6.77 -5.54
N ASP A 120 -5.77 -8.05 -5.66
CA ASP A 120 -5.59 -9.00 -4.57
C ASP A 120 -4.10 -9.41 -4.46
N LEU A 121 -3.76 -10.25 -3.46
CA LEU A 121 -2.37 -10.65 -3.25
C LEU A 121 -1.83 -11.51 -4.40
N GLN A 122 -2.65 -12.34 -5.03
CA GLN A 122 -2.21 -13.14 -6.15
C GLN A 122 -1.84 -12.23 -7.33
N GLN A 123 -2.74 -11.32 -7.71
CA GLN A 123 -2.53 -10.37 -8.78
C GLN A 123 -1.31 -9.46 -8.52
N LEU A 124 -1.12 -9.03 -7.26
CA LEU A 124 0.04 -8.23 -6.88
C LEU A 124 1.36 -9.00 -7.11
N PHE A 125 1.43 -10.27 -6.67
CA PHE A 125 2.66 -11.06 -6.81
C PHE A 125 2.90 -11.61 -8.22
N GLU A 126 1.90 -11.56 -9.10
CA GLU A 126 2.01 -11.87 -10.54
C GLU A 126 2.34 -10.62 -11.38
N ASP A 127 2.30 -9.41 -10.80
CA ASP A 127 2.58 -8.16 -11.53
C ASP A 127 4.06 -8.06 -11.95
N PRO A 128 4.33 -7.84 -13.26
CA PRO A 128 5.70 -7.74 -13.77
C PRO A 128 6.53 -6.61 -13.12
N ASN A 129 5.88 -5.51 -12.71
CA ASN A 129 6.58 -4.39 -12.06
C ASN A 129 7.05 -4.80 -10.66
N LEU A 130 6.24 -5.56 -9.92
CA LEU A 130 6.68 -6.10 -8.63
C LEU A 130 7.83 -7.09 -8.83
N ALA A 131 7.76 -7.98 -9.81
CA ALA A 131 8.84 -8.89 -10.13
C ALA A 131 10.14 -8.16 -10.48
N ALA A 132 10.07 -7.09 -11.26
CA ALA A 132 11.21 -6.26 -11.64
C ALA A 132 11.77 -5.40 -10.47
N SER A 133 10.98 -5.16 -9.43
CA SER A 133 11.36 -4.31 -8.29
C SER A 133 12.41 -4.92 -7.37
N GLY A 134 12.57 -6.26 -7.37
CA GLY A 134 13.43 -6.99 -6.44
C GLY A 134 12.92 -6.99 -4.99
N LEU A 135 11.63 -6.75 -4.78
CA LEU A 135 11.02 -6.76 -3.44
C LEU A 135 10.63 -8.16 -2.95
N VAL A 136 10.77 -9.18 -3.81
CA VAL A 136 10.59 -10.59 -3.45
C VAL A 136 11.90 -11.31 -3.75
N GLU A 137 12.50 -11.91 -2.74
CA GLU A 137 13.77 -12.62 -2.85
C GLU A 137 13.59 -14.10 -2.50
N MET A 138 14.40 -14.95 -3.15
CA MET A 138 14.53 -16.36 -2.76
C MET A 138 15.64 -16.48 -1.73
N VAL A 139 15.35 -17.13 -0.62
CA VAL A 139 16.34 -17.41 0.44
C VAL A 139 16.31 -18.89 0.78
N THR A 140 17.49 -19.44 1.06
CA THR A 140 17.61 -20.86 1.46
C THR A 140 17.46 -20.96 2.98
N HIS A 141 16.36 -21.52 3.43
CA HIS A 141 16.13 -21.82 4.84
C HIS A 141 16.68 -23.22 5.18
N PRO A 142 17.43 -23.40 6.29
CA PRO A 142 18.10 -24.68 6.61
C PRO A 142 17.19 -25.91 6.67
N GLN A 143 15.92 -25.71 7.05
CA GLN A 143 14.95 -26.82 7.19
C GLN A 143 13.88 -26.81 6.09
N LEU A 144 13.48 -25.63 5.59
CA LEU A 144 12.37 -25.48 4.64
C LEU A 144 12.83 -25.48 3.19
N GLY A 145 14.15 -25.47 2.95
CA GLY A 145 14.69 -25.29 1.60
C GLY A 145 14.47 -23.86 1.07
N GLU A 146 14.23 -23.73 -0.21
CA GLU A 146 14.02 -22.43 -0.84
C GLU A 146 12.65 -21.83 -0.47
N ILE A 147 12.65 -20.62 0.09
CA ILE A 147 11.44 -19.87 0.43
C ILE A 147 11.50 -18.47 -0.19
N LYS A 148 10.33 -17.96 -0.57
CA LYS A 148 10.18 -16.56 -0.99
C LYS A 148 10.01 -15.68 0.24
N GLN A 149 10.71 -14.56 0.27
CA GLN A 149 10.66 -13.60 1.37
C GLN A 149 10.56 -12.17 0.82
N LEU A 150 9.78 -11.33 1.53
CA LEU A 150 9.75 -9.90 1.21
C LEU A 150 11.05 -9.24 1.65
N SER A 151 11.63 -8.47 0.75
CA SER A 151 12.80 -7.64 1.00
C SER A 151 12.41 -6.33 1.69
N ASN A 152 13.39 -5.63 2.27
CA ASN A 152 13.17 -4.31 2.84
C ASN A 152 12.97 -3.28 1.71
N PRO A 153 11.89 -2.48 1.71
CA PRO A 153 11.67 -1.46 0.68
C PRO A 153 12.60 -0.25 0.81
N LEU A 154 13.25 -0.07 1.97
CA LEU A 154 14.19 1.04 2.18
C LEU A 154 15.49 0.77 1.42
N ARG A 155 15.83 1.67 0.52
CA ARG A 155 17.09 1.64 -0.24
C ARG A 155 17.92 2.86 0.14
N LEU A 156 19.14 2.61 0.58
CA LEU A 156 20.10 3.64 0.95
C LEU A 156 21.36 3.45 0.10
N ASP A 157 21.74 4.46 -0.68
CA ASP A 157 22.89 4.40 -1.58
C ASP A 157 24.20 4.04 -0.85
N SER A 158 24.32 4.46 0.43
CA SER A 158 25.47 4.16 1.29
C SER A 158 25.59 2.70 1.73
N ILE A 159 24.50 1.91 1.65
CA ILE A 159 24.43 0.54 2.15
C ILE A 159 24.23 -0.46 1.00
N GLY A 160 23.94 0.04 -0.20
CA GLY A 160 23.53 -0.77 -1.35
C GLY A 160 22.08 -1.27 -1.26
N PRO A 161 21.66 -2.15 -2.17
CA PRO A 161 20.31 -2.70 -2.13
C PRO A 161 20.07 -3.47 -0.82
N ALA A 162 18.94 -3.20 -0.19
CA ALA A 162 18.53 -3.94 1.00
C ALA A 162 18.13 -5.36 0.56
N THR A 163 19.03 -6.30 0.77
CA THR A 163 18.78 -7.72 0.52
C THR A 163 18.41 -8.42 1.82
N VAL A 164 17.71 -9.54 1.71
CA VAL A 164 17.48 -10.43 2.84
C VAL A 164 18.81 -11.09 3.22
N ARG A 165 19.34 -10.76 4.40
CA ARG A 165 20.66 -11.24 4.84
C ARG A 165 20.63 -12.67 5.34
N THR A 166 19.55 -13.04 6.00
CA THR A 166 19.38 -14.37 6.62
C THR A 166 17.91 -14.77 6.51
N PRO A 167 17.61 -16.08 6.41
CA PRO A 167 16.24 -16.56 6.50
C PRO A 167 15.66 -16.29 7.91
N PRO A 168 14.34 -16.38 8.08
CA PRO A 168 13.69 -16.26 9.39
C PRO A 168 14.28 -17.29 10.37
N PRO A 169 14.71 -16.89 11.58
CA PRO A 169 15.26 -17.82 12.53
C PRO A 169 14.18 -18.63 13.25
N ARG A 170 14.55 -19.80 13.75
CA ARG A 170 13.74 -20.53 14.71
C ARG A 170 13.83 -19.89 16.10
N LEU A 171 12.86 -20.21 16.94
CA LEU A 171 12.84 -19.69 18.32
C LEU A 171 14.14 -20.09 19.05
N GLY A 172 14.88 -19.10 19.53
CA GLY A 172 16.14 -19.32 20.25
C GLY A 172 17.38 -19.59 19.38
N GLU A 173 17.26 -19.69 18.05
CA GLU A 173 18.38 -20.05 17.14
C GLU A 173 19.60 -19.13 17.29
N HIS A 174 19.38 -17.86 17.56
CA HIS A 174 20.44 -16.87 17.68
C HIS A 174 20.77 -16.48 19.13
N THR A 175 20.16 -17.10 20.14
CA THR A 175 20.32 -16.73 21.55
C THR A 175 21.77 -16.66 21.96
N LEU A 176 22.52 -17.75 21.77
CA LEU A 176 23.92 -17.81 22.20
C LEU A 176 24.81 -16.85 21.46
N SER A 177 24.61 -16.72 20.15
CA SER A 177 25.42 -15.82 19.30
C SER A 177 25.18 -14.35 19.65
N ILE A 178 23.93 -13.96 19.91
CA ILE A 178 23.59 -12.58 20.30
C ILE A 178 24.17 -12.25 21.66
N LEU A 179 24.00 -13.11 22.65
CA LEU A 179 24.56 -12.89 24.01
C LEU A 179 26.08 -12.78 23.98
N SER A 180 26.75 -13.62 23.19
CA SER A 180 28.20 -13.52 22.97
C SER A 180 28.62 -12.21 22.28
N GLN A 181 27.89 -11.75 21.27
CA GLN A 181 28.15 -10.46 20.62
C GLN A 181 27.91 -9.27 21.57
N MET A 182 27.03 -9.41 22.54
CA MET A 182 26.82 -8.41 23.61
C MET A 182 27.95 -8.40 24.65
N GLY A 183 28.93 -9.28 24.54
CA GLY A 183 30.08 -9.33 25.45
C GLY A 183 29.92 -10.25 26.64
N LEU A 184 28.85 -11.05 26.71
CA LEU A 184 28.74 -12.07 27.78
C LEU A 184 29.70 -13.21 27.52
N ASP A 185 30.42 -13.63 28.54
CA ASP A 185 31.28 -14.79 28.43
C ASP A 185 30.47 -16.11 28.47
N LYS A 186 31.14 -17.20 28.09
CA LYS A 186 30.50 -18.51 27.97
C LYS A 186 29.93 -19.01 29.30
N LEU A 187 30.54 -18.67 30.45
CA LEU A 187 30.08 -19.08 31.77
C LEU A 187 28.79 -18.35 32.14
N MET A 188 28.74 -17.03 31.87
CA MET A 188 27.51 -16.23 32.07
C MET A 188 26.36 -16.75 31.22
N ILE A 189 26.60 -17.02 29.94
CA ILE A 189 25.60 -17.55 29.00
C ILE A 189 25.07 -18.90 29.50
N ASN A 190 25.96 -19.83 29.85
CA ASN A 190 25.54 -21.14 30.38
C ASN A 190 24.71 -21.03 31.69
N ASN A 191 25.05 -20.10 32.58
CA ASN A 191 24.27 -19.84 33.76
C ASN A 191 22.86 -19.32 33.45
N LEU A 192 22.72 -18.46 32.47
CA LEU A 192 21.41 -17.95 32.01
C LEU A 192 20.53 -19.07 31.42
N VAL A 193 21.13 -19.97 30.64
CA VAL A 193 20.45 -21.15 30.09
C VAL A 193 20.04 -22.09 31.21
N ALA A 194 20.95 -22.44 32.11
CA ALA A 194 20.69 -23.33 33.25
C ALA A 194 19.60 -22.78 34.20
N ALA A 195 19.58 -21.46 34.41
CA ALA A 195 18.54 -20.78 35.16
C ALA A 195 17.22 -20.61 34.41
N LYS A 196 17.14 -21.06 33.14
CA LYS A 196 15.97 -20.91 32.26
C LYS A 196 15.54 -19.45 32.02
N VAL A 197 16.47 -18.50 32.12
CA VAL A 197 16.25 -17.08 31.81
C VAL A 197 16.21 -16.89 30.30
N VAL A 198 17.03 -17.68 29.58
CA VAL A 198 17.07 -17.76 28.12
C VAL A 198 17.02 -19.22 27.67
N ALA A 199 16.53 -19.48 26.46
CA ALA A 199 16.56 -20.80 25.85
C ALA A 199 17.49 -20.82 24.62
N ASP A 200 18.24 -21.92 24.47
CA ASP A 200 18.95 -22.25 23.23
C ASP A 200 18.04 -23.15 22.38
N TYR A 201 17.98 -22.88 21.08
CA TYR A 201 17.20 -23.70 20.14
C TYR A 201 17.52 -25.20 20.23
N ARG A 202 18.80 -25.57 20.52
CA ARG A 202 19.25 -26.95 20.61
C ARG A 202 18.68 -27.74 21.77
N GLU A 203 18.07 -27.06 22.76
CA GLU A 203 17.46 -27.69 23.94
C GLU A 203 15.95 -27.93 23.77
N THR A 204 15.37 -27.51 22.61
CA THR A 204 13.93 -27.58 22.34
C THR A 204 13.54 -28.69 21.36
N GLU A 205 14.50 -29.53 20.94
CA GLU A 205 14.30 -30.81 20.26
C GLU A 205 14.21 -31.97 21.24
#